data_0c7a95b012d61afc9380951a17f5268e
#
_entry.id   0c7a95b012d61afc9380951a17f5268e
#
_cell.length_a   1.000
_cell.length_b   1.000
_cell.length_c   1.000
_cell.angle_alpha   90.00
_cell.angle_beta   90.00
_cell.angle_gamma   90.00
#
_symmetry.space_group_name_H-M   'P 1'
#
loop_
_entity.id
_entity.type
_entity.pdbx_description
1 polymer ?
#
loop_
_entity_poly.entity_id
_entity_poly.type
_entity_poly.pdbx_seq_one_letter_code
_entity_poly.pdbx_strand_id
1 'polypeptide(L)'
;GARIVSCGPTLAEREATLAQVVAETGATVVHPYDDARVIAGQATAACELIEDVSDLDVIVAPIGGGGLLSGTALAARHFAPNVRVVGAEPAWADDAAESLRLGVRQPQRPPRTIADGLRTAIGVLPFAILRAHEVAIEVVDEDTIVEAMRTTWERAKLPIEASAAVAVAVALRGGFAGKRVGVVLSGGNVDLARLPWQHA
;
A
#
# COMPACT_ATOMS: atom_id res chain seq x y z
N GLY A 1 -7.60 -24.68 -0.91
CA GLY A 1 -6.83 -25.91 -0.68
C GLY A 1 -5.49 -25.70 0.01
N ALA A 2 -5.16 -24.48 0.46
CA ALA A 2 -3.90 -24.19 1.17
C ALA A 2 -3.96 -24.68 2.63
N ARG A 3 -2.83 -25.16 3.14
CA ARG A 3 -2.65 -25.43 4.58
C ARG A 3 -2.38 -24.10 5.29
N ILE A 4 -3.16 -23.80 6.31
CA ILE A 4 -2.94 -22.65 7.16
C ILE A 4 -2.10 -23.07 8.38
N VAL A 5 -1.03 -22.32 8.66
CA VAL A 5 -0.21 -22.48 9.87
C VAL A 5 -0.36 -21.19 10.69
N SER A 6 -0.91 -21.32 11.88
CA SER A 6 -1.07 -20.20 12.80
C SER A 6 0.27 -19.80 13.42
N CYS A 7 0.47 -18.50 13.63
CA CYS A 7 1.64 -17.93 14.29
C CYS A 7 1.21 -16.86 15.31
N GLY A 8 2.14 -16.36 16.10
CA GLY A 8 1.89 -15.22 16.97
C GLY A 8 1.63 -13.92 16.18
N PRO A 9 1.12 -12.87 16.87
CA PRO A 9 0.62 -11.66 16.20
C PRO A 9 1.71 -10.70 15.69
N THR A 10 2.96 -10.89 16.10
CA THR A 10 4.06 -10.00 15.72
C THR A 10 4.72 -10.42 14.41
N LEU A 11 5.38 -9.48 13.73
CA LEU A 11 6.16 -9.77 12.53
C LEU A 11 7.26 -10.80 12.80
N ALA A 12 7.97 -10.66 13.93
CA ALA A 12 9.05 -11.58 14.32
C ALA A 12 8.55 -13.02 14.52
N GLU A 13 7.40 -13.21 15.17
CA GLU A 13 6.80 -14.54 15.34
C GLU A 13 6.36 -15.15 14.02
N ARG A 14 5.80 -14.33 13.12
CA ARG A 14 5.42 -14.77 11.77
C ARG A 14 6.65 -15.21 10.97
N GLU A 15 7.75 -14.46 11.03
CA GLU A 15 9.00 -14.79 10.35
C GLU A 15 9.64 -16.05 10.92
N ALA A 16 9.65 -16.21 12.25
CA ALA A 16 10.15 -17.41 12.90
C ALA A 16 9.33 -18.67 12.51
N THR A 17 8.00 -18.56 12.50
CA THR A 17 7.12 -19.66 12.09
C THR A 17 7.33 -19.99 10.60
N LEU A 18 7.48 -18.99 9.74
CA LEU A 18 7.79 -19.19 8.32
C LEU A 18 9.11 -19.96 8.15
N ALA A 19 10.16 -19.54 8.85
CA ALA A 19 11.46 -20.21 8.79
C ALA A 19 11.39 -21.68 9.22
N GLN A 20 10.62 -21.98 10.27
CA GLN A 20 10.37 -23.35 10.71
C GLN A 20 9.64 -24.17 9.63
N VAL A 21 8.55 -23.65 9.06
CA VAL A 21 7.79 -24.33 7.99
C VAL A 21 8.67 -24.60 6.77
N VAL A 22 9.52 -23.65 6.38
CA VAL A 22 10.47 -23.83 5.27
C VAL A 22 11.47 -24.93 5.58
N ALA A 23 12.03 -24.97 6.79
CA ALA A 23 12.98 -26.01 7.20
C ALA A 23 12.35 -27.41 7.20
N GLU A 24 11.07 -27.52 7.62
CA GLU A 24 10.33 -28.78 7.66
C GLU A 24 9.88 -29.29 6.30
N THR A 25 9.55 -28.40 5.38
CA THR A 25 8.86 -28.75 4.12
C THR A 25 9.68 -28.57 2.86
N GLY A 26 10.77 -27.79 2.93
CA GLY A 26 11.52 -27.35 1.74
C GLY A 26 10.76 -26.38 0.83
N ALA A 27 9.67 -25.77 1.33
CA ALA A 27 8.86 -24.85 0.55
C ALA A 27 9.63 -23.58 0.13
N THR A 28 9.35 -23.10 -1.08
CA THR A 28 9.91 -21.84 -1.56
C THR A 28 9.15 -20.67 -0.93
N VAL A 29 9.90 -19.74 -0.34
CA VAL A 29 9.33 -18.51 0.19
C VAL A 29 9.01 -17.54 -0.94
N VAL A 30 7.78 -17.05 -0.96
CA VAL A 30 7.38 -15.90 -1.77
C VAL A 30 7.12 -14.74 -0.81
N HIS A 31 8.05 -13.79 -0.74
CA HIS A 31 7.89 -12.63 0.16
C HIS A 31 6.80 -11.69 -0.38
N PRO A 32 5.86 -11.21 0.47
CA PRO A 32 4.67 -10.48 -0.01
C PRO A 32 4.96 -9.13 -0.66
N TYR A 33 6.12 -8.54 -0.45
CA TYR A 33 6.50 -7.23 -1.01
C TYR A 33 8.00 -7.01 -1.24
N ASP A 34 8.89 -7.70 -0.51
CA ASP A 34 10.35 -7.52 -0.61
C ASP A 34 10.97 -8.61 -1.51
N ASP A 35 10.44 -8.75 -2.72
CA ASP A 35 10.89 -9.67 -3.76
C ASP A 35 10.68 -9.00 -5.13
N ALA A 36 11.74 -8.98 -5.95
CA ALA A 36 11.71 -8.32 -7.25
C ALA A 36 10.61 -8.85 -8.19
N ARG A 37 10.29 -10.16 -8.11
CA ARG A 37 9.24 -10.78 -8.93
C ARG A 37 7.85 -10.32 -8.46
N VAL A 38 7.66 -10.17 -7.15
CA VAL A 38 6.42 -9.64 -6.57
C VAL A 38 6.26 -8.17 -6.96
N ILE A 39 7.31 -7.36 -6.84
CA ILE A 39 7.29 -5.96 -7.26
C ILE A 39 6.94 -5.85 -8.75
N ALA A 40 7.54 -6.68 -9.62
CA ALA A 40 7.23 -6.70 -11.05
C ALA A 40 5.76 -7.10 -11.31
N GLY A 41 5.22 -8.08 -10.58
CA GLY A 41 3.82 -8.44 -10.64
C GLY A 41 2.89 -7.31 -10.21
N GLN A 42 3.23 -6.57 -9.16
CA GLN A 42 2.46 -5.41 -8.69
C GLN A 42 2.49 -4.23 -9.66
N ALA A 43 3.54 -4.12 -10.50
CA ALA A 43 3.65 -3.07 -11.50
C ALA A 43 2.54 -3.14 -12.57
N THR A 44 1.97 -4.33 -12.81
CA THR A 44 0.94 -4.54 -13.84
C THR A 44 -0.29 -3.67 -13.63
N ALA A 45 -0.70 -3.42 -12.38
CA ALA A 45 -1.84 -2.53 -12.09
C ALA A 45 -1.60 -1.11 -12.62
N ALA A 46 -0.40 -0.56 -12.45
CA ALA A 46 -0.07 0.76 -12.97
C ALA A 46 0.17 0.75 -14.49
N CYS A 47 0.70 -0.35 -15.05
CA CYS A 47 0.82 -0.50 -16.50
C CYS A 47 -0.55 -0.42 -17.17
N GLU A 48 -1.51 -1.22 -16.71
CA GLU A 48 -2.89 -1.23 -17.24
C GLU A 48 -3.57 0.13 -17.08
N LEU A 49 -3.42 0.77 -15.90
CA LEU A 49 -3.95 2.12 -15.68
C LEU A 49 -3.39 3.16 -16.67
N ILE A 50 -2.08 3.11 -16.96
CA ILE A 50 -1.42 4.03 -17.89
C ILE A 50 -1.83 3.74 -19.34
N GLU A 51 -2.02 2.47 -19.70
CA GLU A 51 -2.53 2.08 -21.02
C GLU A 51 -3.96 2.56 -21.24
N ASP A 52 -4.83 2.41 -20.23
CA ASP A 52 -6.24 2.84 -20.30
C ASP A 52 -6.41 4.36 -20.25
N VAL A 53 -5.53 5.06 -19.53
CA VAL A 53 -5.63 6.51 -19.30
C VAL A 53 -4.27 7.17 -19.57
N SER A 54 -4.05 7.59 -20.81
CA SER A 54 -2.75 8.09 -21.31
C SER A 54 -2.34 9.49 -20.83
N ASP A 55 -3.26 10.26 -20.24
CA ASP A 55 -3.06 11.67 -19.86
C ASP A 55 -3.16 11.90 -18.35
N LEU A 56 -2.72 10.92 -17.58
CA LEU A 56 -2.58 11.05 -16.12
C LEU A 56 -1.49 12.07 -15.75
N ASP A 57 -1.77 12.86 -14.72
CA ASP A 57 -0.78 13.73 -14.09
C ASP A 57 -0.16 13.05 -12.84
N VAL A 58 -0.97 12.28 -12.10
CA VAL A 58 -0.60 11.69 -10.82
C VAL A 58 -1.18 10.28 -10.69
N ILE A 59 -0.41 9.37 -10.11
CA ILE A 59 -0.92 8.08 -9.63
C ILE A 59 -0.71 8.02 -8.12
N VAL A 60 -1.78 7.75 -7.36
CA VAL A 60 -1.74 7.56 -5.92
C VAL A 60 -1.95 6.08 -5.61
N ALA A 61 -1.04 5.49 -4.85
CA ALA A 61 -1.15 4.10 -4.39
C ALA A 61 -0.86 3.98 -2.89
N PRO A 62 -1.53 3.05 -2.17
CA PRO A 62 -1.24 2.86 -0.75
C PRO A 62 0.11 2.18 -0.55
N ILE A 63 0.73 2.45 0.61
CA ILE A 63 1.98 1.82 1.01
C ILE A 63 1.89 1.22 2.41
N GLY A 64 2.32 -0.03 2.53
CA GLY A 64 2.75 -0.71 3.74
C GLY A 64 4.17 -1.20 3.49
N GLY A 65 4.38 -2.47 3.16
CA GLY A 65 5.71 -3.00 2.83
C GLY A 65 6.36 -2.44 1.55
N GLY A 66 5.60 -1.75 0.70
CA GLY A 66 6.10 -0.96 -0.42
C GLY A 66 6.16 -1.68 -1.77
N GLY A 67 5.76 -2.96 -1.86
CA GLY A 67 5.83 -3.71 -3.13
C GLY A 67 4.97 -3.11 -4.24
N LEU A 68 3.71 -2.79 -3.93
CA LEU A 68 2.76 -2.18 -4.88
C LEU A 68 3.25 -0.79 -5.34
N LEU A 69 3.60 0.08 -4.39
CA LEU A 69 4.06 1.43 -4.71
C LEU A 69 5.37 1.42 -5.51
N SER A 70 6.30 0.49 -5.20
CA SER A 70 7.53 0.30 -5.97
C SER A 70 7.23 -0.14 -7.40
N GLY A 71 6.34 -1.11 -7.59
CA GLY A 71 5.88 -1.53 -8.91
C GLY A 71 5.24 -0.39 -9.69
N THR A 72 4.38 0.39 -9.03
CA THR A 72 3.74 1.59 -9.60
C THR A 72 4.79 2.62 -10.05
N ALA A 73 5.80 2.90 -9.22
CA ALA A 73 6.87 3.85 -9.55
C ALA A 73 7.70 3.41 -10.75
N LEU A 74 8.05 2.12 -10.82
CA LEU A 74 8.79 1.56 -11.94
C LEU A 74 7.99 1.60 -13.24
N ALA A 75 6.70 1.22 -13.19
CA ALA A 75 5.81 1.29 -14.35
C ALA A 75 5.65 2.73 -14.85
N ALA A 76 5.35 3.67 -13.97
CA ALA A 76 5.21 5.07 -14.32
C ALA A 76 6.52 5.63 -14.91
N ARG A 77 7.68 5.33 -14.32
CA ARG A 77 8.97 5.77 -14.84
C ARG A 77 9.24 5.29 -16.26
N HIS A 78 8.82 4.07 -16.59
CA HIS A 78 9.06 3.46 -17.89
C HIS A 78 8.05 3.89 -18.95
N PHE A 79 6.76 3.85 -18.64
CA PHE A 79 5.68 4.05 -19.63
C PHE A 79 5.12 5.48 -19.66
N ALA A 80 5.21 6.22 -18.55
CA ALA A 80 4.64 7.56 -18.41
C ALA A 80 5.55 8.45 -17.54
N PRO A 81 6.78 8.80 -17.99
CA PRO A 81 7.82 9.42 -17.16
C PRO A 81 7.44 10.82 -16.62
N ASN A 82 6.40 11.44 -17.14
CA ASN A 82 5.87 12.73 -16.67
C ASN A 82 4.83 12.57 -15.55
N VAL A 83 4.34 11.36 -15.30
CA VAL A 83 3.34 11.08 -14.25
C VAL A 83 4.05 11.05 -12.89
N ARG A 84 3.54 11.86 -11.96
CA ARG A 84 4.01 11.84 -10.57
C ARG A 84 3.39 10.67 -9.83
N VAL A 85 4.20 9.85 -9.16
CA VAL A 85 3.73 8.81 -8.24
C VAL A 85 3.77 9.31 -6.81
N VAL A 86 2.68 9.09 -6.07
CA VAL A 86 2.54 9.46 -4.67
C VAL A 86 2.11 8.24 -3.86
N GLY A 87 2.84 7.95 -2.80
CA GLY A 87 2.47 6.95 -1.80
C GLY A 87 1.46 7.53 -0.79
N ALA A 88 0.54 6.71 -0.33
CA ALA A 88 -0.43 7.06 0.69
C ALA A 88 -0.26 6.13 1.90
N GLU A 89 0.00 6.70 3.08
CA GLU A 89 0.32 5.95 4.30
C GLU A 89 -0.54 6.41 5.48
N PRO A 90 -1.00 5.50 6.37
CA PRO A 90 -1.74 5.92 7.57
C PRO A 90 -0.80 6.48 8.64
N ALA A 91 -1.22 7.53 9.34
CA ALA A 91 -0.41 8.22 10.35
C ALA A 91 0.05 7.32 11.52
N TRP A 92 -0.69 6.24 11.83
CA TRP A 92 -0.32 5.29 12.86
C TRP A 92 0.52 4.10 12.34
N ALA A 93 0.99 4.18 11.10
CA ALA A 93 1.92 3.22 10.47
C ALA A 93 2.74 3.96 9.40
N ASP A 94 3.41 5.05 9.78
CA ASP A 94 4.08 6.03 8.91
C ASP A 94 5.59 5.76 8.73
N ASP A 95 6.03 4.53 8.90
CA ASP A 95 7.44 4.16 8.87
C ASP A 95 8.09 4.33 7.48
N ALA A 96 7.32 4.21 6.42
CA ALA A 96 7.85 4.40 5.07
C ALA A 96 8.08 5.89 4.78
N ALA A 97 7.14 6.78 5.13
CA ALA A 97 7.30 8.23 5.00
C ALA A 97 8.52 8.71 5.80
N GLU A 98 8.65 8.26 7.05
CA GLU A 98 9.79 8.61 7.90
C GLU A 98 11.11 8.05 7.36
N SER A 99 11.11 6.82 6.84
CA SER A 99 12.28 6.19 6.23
C SER A 99 12.81 7.00 5.04
N LEU A 100 11.92 7.41 4.13
CA LEU A 100 12.32 8.20 2.96
C LEU A 100 12.80 9.59 3.37
N ARG A 101 12.12 10.24 4.31
CA ARG A 101 12.52 11.56 4.85
C ARG A 101 13.91 11.54 5.50
N LEU A 102 14.23 10.49 6.26
CA LEU A 102 15.51 10.35 6.96
C LEU A 102 16.62 9.72 6.09
N GLY A 103 16.25 9.11 4.95
CA GLY A 103 17.18 8.39 4.09
C GLY A 103 17.70 7.08 4.66
N VAL A 104 17.06 6.57 5.73
CA VAL A 104 17.39 5.29 6.38
C VAL A 104 16.10 4.59 6.84
N ARG A 105 16.00 3.29 6.59
CA ARG A 105 14.82 2.50 6.98
C ARG A 105 14.56 2.58 8.47
N GLN A 106 13.33 2.94 8.82
CA GLN A 106 12.85 2.96 10.20
C GLN A 106 12.19 1.63 10.55
N PRO A 107 12.29 1.18 11.81
CA PRO A 107 11.53 0.03 12.27
C PRO A 107 10.04 0.39 12.35
N GLN A 108 9.20 -0.61 12.12
CA GLN A 108 7.76 -0.46 12.34
C GLN A 108 7.48 -0.13 13.82
N ARG A 109 6.70 0.90 14.06
CA ARG A 109 6.06 1.16 15.36
C ARG A 109 4.86 0.21 15.54
N PRO A 110 4.39 -0.07 16.77
CA PRO A 110 3.15 -0.82 16.96
C PRO A 110 1.99 -0.14 16.22
N PRO A 111 1.48 -0.72 15.13
CA PRO A 111 0.50 -0.02 14.29
C PRO A 111 -0.86 0.01 14.99
N ARG A 112 -1.53 1.17 14.92
CA ARG A 112 -2.87 1.38 15.49
C ARG A 112 -3.91 1.72 14.43
N THR A 113 -3.54 1.61 13.15
CA THR A 113 -4.43 1.94 12.03
C THR A 113 -5.49 0.87 11.80
N ILE A 114 -6.66 1.29 11.28
CA ILE A 114 -7.68 0.37 10.74
C ILE A 114 -7.27 -0.24 9.41
N ALA A 115 -6.31 0.36 8.70
CA ALA A 115 -5.74 -0.15 7.45
C ALA A 115 -4.83 -1.35 7.71
N ASP A 116 -5.43 -2.50 7.98
CA ASP A 116 -4.77 -3.73 8.44
C ASP A 116 -3.76 -4.30 7.42
N GLY A 117 -4.00 -4.13 6.12
CA GLY A 117 -3.07 -4.50 5.04
C GLY A 117 -1.81 -3.64 4.98
N LEU A 118 -1.76 -2.51 5.69
CA LEU A 118 -0.62 -1.59 5.71
C LEU A 118 0.20 -1.64 7.02
N ARG A 119 -0.12 -2.57 7.92
CA ARG A 119 0.56 -2.79 9.20
C ARG A 119 1.89 -3.55 9.05
N THR A 120 2.78 -3.09 8.16
CA THR A 120 4.06 -3.74 7.86
C THR A 120 5.16 -2.70 7.68
N ALA A 121 6.39 -3.02 8.08
CA ALA A 121 7.54 -2.16 7.80
C ALA A 121 7.89 -2.17 6.31
N ILE A 122 8.41 -1.05 5.80
CA ILE A 122 8.92 -0.96 4.43
C ILE A 122 10.06 -1.97 4.19
N GLY A 123 10.00 -2.70 3.06
CA GLY A 123 11.02 -3.65 2.63
C GLY A 123 12.36 -3.00 2.24
N VAL A 124 13.38 -3.82 2.09
CA VAL A 124 14.73 -3.35 1.68
C VAL A 124 14.72 -2.89 0.22
N LEU A 125 14.22 -3.74 -0.68
CA LEU A 125 14.09 -3.41 -2.10
C LEU A 125 13.12 -2.24 -2.34
N PRO A 126 11.89 -2.24 -1.76
CA PRO A 126 10.99 -1.13 -1.87
C PRO A 126 11.59 0.20 -1.42
N PHE A 127 12.26 0.24 -0.27
CA PHE A 127 12.94 1.45 0.20
C PHE A 127 13.96 1.97 -0.80
N ALA A 128 14.82 1.09 -1.35
CA ALA A 128 15.83 1.46 -2.33
C ALA A 128 15.21 2.02 -3.61
N ILE A 129 14.15 1.37 -4.11
CA ILE A 129 13.42 1.79 -5.33
C ILE A 129 12.75 3.15 -5.10
N LEU A 130 11.94 3.28 -4.05
CA LEU A 130 11.17 4.51 -3.81
C LEU A 130 12.08 5.71 -3.55
N ARG A 131 13.21 5.51 -2.86
CA ARG A 131 14.24 6.54 -2.67
C ARG A 131 14.91 6.93 -3.97
N ALA A 132 15.29 5.96 -4.82
CA ALA A 132 15.95 6.23 -6.10
C ALA A 132 15.04 6.96 -7.10
N HIS A 133 13.74 6.78 -6.99
CA HIS A 133 12.73 7.45 -7.80
C HIS A 133 12.11 8.68 -7.13
N GLU A 134 12.62 9.11 -5.98
CA GLU A 134 12.18 10.30 -5.23
C GLU A 134 10.67 10.33 -5.00
N VAL A 135 10.07 9.15 -4.73
CA VAL A 135 8.63 9.04 -4.51
C VAL A 135 8.24 9.71 -3.21
N ALA A 136 7.31 10.67 -3.29
CA ALA A 136 6.75 11.31 -2.10
C ALA A 136 5.69 10.42 -1.45
N ILE A 137 5.64 10.42 -0.11
CA ILE A 137 4.58 9.75 0.65
C ILE A 137 3.81 10.82 1.43
N GLU A 138 2.48 10.77 1.27
CA GLU A 138 1.52 11.59 1.98
C GLU A 138 0.87 10.76 3.09
N VAL A 139 0.86 11.32 4.30
CA VAL A 139 0.33 10.64 5.49
C VAL A 139 -1.06 11.18 5.81
N VAL A 140 -2.01 10.29 6.15
CA VAL A 140 -3.39 10.63 6.50
C VAL A 140 -3.80 9.99 7.82
N ASP A 141 -4.68 10.69 8.57
CA ASP A 141 -5.25 10.20 9.83
C ASP A 141 -6.41 9.20 9.62
N GLU A 142 -6.78 8.52 10.70
CA GLU A 142 -7.80 7.47 10.70
C GLU A 142 -9.19 8.01 10.31
N ASP A 143 -9.57 9.19 10.79
CA ASP A 143 -10.88 9.77 10.52
C ASP A 143 -11.02 10.09 9.02
N THR A 144 -9.96 10.63 8.41
CA THR A 144 -9.91 10.88 6.97
C THR A 144 -9.97 9.58 6.16
N ILE A 145 -9.36 8.48 6.64
CA ILE A 145 -9.44 7.16 6.00
C ILE A 145 -10.89 6.64 6.04
N VAL A 146 -11.54 6.73 7.20
CA VAL A 146 -12.94 6.29 7.38
C VAL A 146 -13.87 7.09 6.46
N GLU A 147 -13.72 8.41 6.41
CA GLU A 147 -14.52 9.28 5.55
C GLU A 147 -14.31 8.96 4.05
N ALA A 148 -13.07 8.77 3.62
CA ALA A 148 -12.74 8.41 2.25
C ALA A 148 -13.33 7.04 1.86
N MET A 149 -13.22 6.05 2.76
CA MET A 149 -13.83 4.73 2.57
C MET A 149 -15.34 4.84 2.41
N ARG A 150 -16.02 5.53 3.33
CA ARG A 150 -17.47 5.74 3.32
C ARG A 150 -17.91 6.48 2.04
N THR A 151 -17.22 7.56 1.70
CA THR A 151 -17.52 8.36 0.49
C THR A 151 -17.42 7.50 -0.77
N THR A 152 -16.39 6.65 -0.88
CA THR A 152 -16.22 5.74 -2.02
C THR A 152 -17.36 4.75 -2.11
N TRP A 153 -17.78 4.15 -1.00
CA TRP A 153 -18.93 3.25 -0.96
C TRP A 153 -20.24 3.95 -1.34
N GLU A 154 -20.48 5.14 -0.76
CA GLU A 154 -21.74 5.86 -0.95
C GLU A 154 -21.85 6.53 -2.34
N ARG A 155 -20.75 7.05 -2.89
CA ARG A 155 -20.77 7.81 -4.14
C ARG A 155 -20.42 6.96 -5.37
N ALA A 156 -19.31 6.22 -5.29
CA ALA A 156 -18.84 5.40 -6.40
C ALA A 156 -19.46 4.00 -6.42
N LYS A 157 -20.12 3.56 -5.33
CA LYS A 157 -20.67 2.20 -5.17
C LYS A 157 -19.60 1.11 -5.27
N LEU A 158 -18.40 1.44 -4.86
CA LEU A 158 -17.24 0.53 -4.84
C LEU A 158 -16.94 0.11 -3.41
N PRO A 159 -17.17 -1.16 -3.03
CA PRO A 159 -16.79 -1.67 -1.72
C PRO A 159 -15.28 -1.86 -1.65
N ILE A 160 -14.60 -0.89 -1.04
CA ILE A 160 -13.17 -0.95 -0.75
C ILE A 160 -12.93 -1.17 0.74
N GLU A 161 -11.78 -1.74 1.08
CA GLU A 161 -11.29 -1.88 2.46
C GLU A 161 -10.53 -0.62 2.93
N ALA A 162 -10.28 -0.51 4.24
CA ALA A 162 -9.58 0.64 4.81
C ALA A 162 -8.18 0.87 4.21
N SER A 163 -7.44 -0.19 3.91
CA SER A 163 -6.12 -0.09 3.30
C SER A 163 -6.14 0.56 1.91
N ALA A 164 -7.16 0.27 1.10
CA ALA A 164 -7.37 0.92 -0.18
C ALA A 164 -7.83 2.38 -0.04
N ALA A 165 -8.63 2.67 1.00
CA ALA A 165 -9.17 3.99 1.27
C ALA A 165 -8.08 5.02 1.62
N VAL A 166 -6.92 4.60 2.11
CA VAL A 166 -5.78 5.50 2.37
C VAL A 166 -5.37 6.27 1.12
N ALA A 167 -5.32 5.61 -0.05
CA ALA A 167 -5.01 6.28 -1.32
C ALA A 167 -6.11 7.25 -1.75
N VAL A 168 -7.38 6.90 -1.53
CA VAL A 168 -8.52 7.81 -1.78
C VAL A 168 -8.45 9.02 -0.87
N ALA A 169 -8.14 8.84 0.42
CA ALA A 169 -8.00 9.91 1.41
C ALA A 169 -6.95 10.93 0.97
N VAL A 170 -5.78 10.48 0.51
CA VAL A 170 -4.74 11.36 -0.05
C VAL A 170 -5.24 12.09 -1.30
N ALA A 171 -5.91 11.39 -2.21
CA ALA A 171 -6.41 12.00 -3.46
C ALA A 171 -7.48 13.07 -3.20
N LEU A 172 -8.36 12.88 -2.21
CA LEU A 172 -9.45 13.80 -1.88
C LEU A 172 -9.01 14.98 -1.00
N ARG A 173 -7.93 14.85 -0.22
CA ARG A 173 -7.48 15.89 0.73
C ARG A 173 -7.07 17.21 0.06
N GLY A 174 -6.90 17.23 -1.25
CA GLY A 174 -6.47 18.39 -2.01
C GLY A 174 -4.98 18.32 -2.40
N GLY A 175 -4.50 19.34 -3.11
CA GLY A 175 -3.14 19.35 -3.65
C GLY A 175 -3.05 18.86 -5.09
N PHE A 176 -4.15 18.27 -5.63
CA PHE A 176 -4.23 17.80 -7.01
C PHE A 176 -5.29 18.55 -7.84
N ALA A 177 -5.67 19.77 -7.43
CA ALA A 177 -6.65 20.58 -8.15
C ALA A 177 -6.24 20.79 -9.62
N GLY A 178 -7.15 20.50 -10.55
CA GLY A 178 -6.90 20.59 -11.99
C GLY A 178 -6.03 19.46 -12.56
N LYS A 179 -5.70 18.45 -11.78
CA LYS A 179 -4.92 17.29 -12.19
C LYS A 179 -5.82 16.08 -12.46
N ARG A 180 -5.41 15.26 -13.42
CA ARG A 180 -6.01 13.94 -13.65
C ARG A 180 -5.26 12.92 -12.77
N VAL A 181 -5.97 12.41 -11.77
CA VAL A 181 -5.40 11.53 -10.74
C VAL A 181 -5.93 10.11 -10.92
N GLY A 182 -5.03 9.16 -11.12
CA GLY A 182 -5.30 7.73 -11.01
C GLY A 182 -5.14 7.29 -9.56
N VAL A 183 -6.10 6.54 -9.01
CA VAL A 183 -6.03 6.02 -7.64
C VAL A 183 -6.10 4.51 -7.67
N VAL A 184 -5.10 3.84 -7.10
CA VAL A 184 -5.08 2.38 -7.00
C VAL A 184 -5.92 1.94 -5.81
N LEU A 185 -7.07 1.32 -6.08
CA LEU A 185 -7.92 0.69 -5.06
C LEU A 185 -7.45 -0.76 -4.85
N SER A 186 -6.57 -0.96 -3.89
CA SER A 186 -5.76 -2.18 -3.75
C SER A 186 -6.51 -3.39 -3.16
N GLY A 187 -7.74 -3.22 -2.65
CA GLY A 187 -8.52 -4.31 -2.09
C GLY A 187 -9.89 -3.92 -1.57
N GLY A 188 -10.69 -4.94 -1.27
CA GLY A 188 -12.07 -4.80 -0.78
C GLY A 188 -12.44 -5.89 0.23
N ASN A 189 -11.46 -6.52 0.88
CA ASN A 189 -11.68 -7.57 1.88
C ASN A 189 -12.09 -6.96 3.22
N VAL A 190 -13.39 -6.73 3.41
CA VAL A 190 -13.96 -6.05 4.57
C VAL A 190 -15.14 -6.83 5.13
N ASP A 191 -15.27 -6.84 6.46
CA ASP A 191 -16.44 -7.40 7.14
C ASP A 191 -17.60 -6.41 7.08
N LEU A 192 -18.65 -6.76 6.32
CA LEU A 192 -19.83 -5.91 6.12
C LEU A 192 -20.65 -5.69 7.40
N ALA A 193 -20.51 -6.56 8.41
CA ALA A 193 -21.16 -6.40 9.69
C ALA A 193 -20.39 -5.47 10.65
N ARG A 194 -19.20 -5.01 10.26
CA ARG A 194 -18.28 -4.24 11.13
C ARG A 194 -17.64 -3.05 10.40
N LEU A 195 -18.45 -2.31 9.64
CA LEU A 195 -17.95 -1.13 8.95
C LEU A 195 -17.61 -0.01 9.95
N PRO A 196 -16.51 0.73 9.74
CA PRO A 196 -15.99 1.70 10.72
C PRO A 196 -16.99 2.78 11.13
N TRP A 197 -17.94 3.13 10.27
CA TRP A 197 -18.95 4.18 10.51
C TRP A 197 -20.28 3.67 11.05
N GLN A 198 -20.44 2.36 11.35
CA GLN A 198 -21.68 1.80 11.88
C GLN A 198 -21.79 1.93 13.41
N HIS A 199 -20.70 2.25 14.09
CA HIS A 199 -20.61 2.31 15.54
C HIS A 199 -20.07 3.67 16.04
N ALA A 200 -20.14 4.71 15.20
CA ALA A 200 -19.78 6.08 15.55
C ALA A 200 -20.96 6.85 16.15
#